data_8beb6c95b31341eaeec5e82c19248d47
#
_entry.id   8beb6c95b31341eaeec5e82c19248d47
#
_cell.length_a   1.000
_cell.length_b   1.000
_cell.length_c   1.000
_cell.angle_alpha   90.00
_cell.angle_beta   90.00
_cell.angle_gamma   90.00
#
_symmetry.space_group_name_H-M   'P 1'
#
loop_
_entity.id
_entity.type
_entity.pdbx_description
1 polymer ?
#
loop_
_entity_poly.entity_id
_entity_poly.type
_entity_poly.pdbx_seq_one_letter_code
_entity_poly.pdbx_strand_id
1 'polypeptide(L)'
;MKKLASIRAVLFDLDGTLIDSESLTDRVVIDLLQKHTLHASNLNLRQFHGTNWRSIAVQLSNLFPSLDDVECTIDTLSMHFSELCQHTPAPLIPGSREAFFSASSHFPTAIVTSSNADVVEHFLRHAELESACSFFISSENYTESKPHPSCYQLAAERLNLPPAQCL
;
A
#
# COMPACT_ATOMS: atom_id res chain seq x y z
N MET A 1 -0.41 -28.75 5.50
CA MET A 1 0.33 -28.05 4.43
C MET A 1 -0.48 -28.17 3.14
N LYS A 2 -1.10 -27.07 2.65
CA LYS A 2 -1.75 -27.05 1.31
C LYS A 2 -0.66 -27.31 0.27
N LYS A 3 -0.92 -28.22 -0.66
CA LYS A 3 0.04 -28.57 -1.73
C LYS A 3 0.23 -27.35 -2.65
N LEU A 4 1.41 -26.76 -2.69
CA LEU A 4 1.82 -25.76 -3.67
C LEU A 4 1.58 -26.21 -5.11
N ALA A 5 1.45 -27.51 -5.37
CA ALA A 5 1.16 -28.11 -6.67
C ALA A 5 -0.19 -27.71 -7.30
N SER A 6 -1.04 -26.95 -6.59
CA SER A 6 -2.34 -26.47 -7.12
C SER A 6 -2.36 -24.97 -7.43
N ILE A 7 -1.27 -24.23 -7.14
CA ILE A 7 -1.20 -22.80 -7.40
C ILE A 7 -1.08 -22.54 -8.90
N ARG A 8 -1.87 -21.61 -9.40
CA ARG A 8 -1.96 -21.23 -10.81
C ARG A 8 -1.81 -19.74 -11.06
N ALA A 9 -1.82 -18.93 -9.99
CA ALA A 9 -1.58 -17.48 -10.05
C ALA A 9 -0.98 -16.97 -8.75
N VAL A 10 -0.29 -15.83 -8.80
CA VAL A 10 0.28 -15.14 -7.64
C VAL A 10 -0.28 -13.73 -7.57
N LEU A 11 -0.81 -13.36 -6.41
CA LEU A 11 -1.39 -12.07 -6.12
C LEU A 11 -0.52 -11.38 -5.06
N PHE A 12 0.15 -10.32 -5.45
CA PHE A 12 0.99 -9.52 -4.55
C PHE A 12 0.18 -8.37 -3.94
N ASP A 13 0.36 -8.14 -2.66
CA ASP A 13 0.06 -6.84 -2.09
C ASP A 13 1.15 -5.84 -2.49
N LEU A 14 0.86 -4.54 -2.40
CA LEU A 14 1.80 -3.48 -2.76
C LEU A 14 2.51 -2.92 -1.52
N ASP A 15 1.73 -2.32 -0.63
CA ASP A 15 2.23 -1.55 0.51
C ASP A 15 2.78 -2.46 1.61
N GLY A 16 4.03 -2.25 2.01
CA GLY A 16 4.70 -3.13 2.97
C GLY A 16 5.08 -4.52 2.41
N THR A 17 4.86 -4.77 1.11
CA THR A 17 5.16 -6.04 0.43
C THR A 17 6.11 -5.83 -0.76
N LEU A 18 5.73 -4.99 -1.70
CA LEU A 18 6.57 -4.63 -2.86
C LEU A 18 7.31 -3.31 -2.65
N ILE A 19 6.68 -2.36 -1.99
CA ILE A 19 7.24 -1.05 -1.65
C ILE A 19 7.21 -0.80 -0.14
N ASP A 20 8.19 -0.04 0.34
CA ASP A 20 8.23 0.49 1.70
C ASP A 20 7.47 1.83 1.77
N SER A 21 6.15 1.76 1.71
CA SER A 21 5.28 2.93 1.87
C SER A 21 5.22 3.44 3.32
N GLU A 22 5.64 2.62 4.29
CA GLU A 22 5.67 3.00 5.70
C GLU A 22 6.70 4.09 5.97
N SER A 23 7.83 4.07 5.26
CA SER A 23 8.82 5.14 5.35
C SER A 23 8.28 6.49 4.84
N LEU A 24 7.37 6.48 3.86
CA LEU A 24 6.68 7.70 3.40
C LEU A 24 5.63 8.16 4.41
N THR A 25 4.90 7.24 5.04
CA THR A 25 3.98 7.56 6.14
C THR A 25 4.71 8.24 7.29
N ASP A 26 5.86 7.70 7.70
CA ASP A 26 6.72 8.30 8.71
C ASP A 26 7.11 9.73 8.33
N ARG A 27 7.52 9.94 7.08
CA ARG A 27 7.91 11.25 6.57
C ARG A 27 6.76 12.25 6.62
N VAL A 28 5.57 11.86 6.15
CA VAL A 28 4.38 12.72 6.14
C VAL A 28 4.00 13.15 7.56
N VAL A 29 4.04 12.22 8.52
CA VAL A 29 3.76 12.52 9.92
C VAL A 29 4.80 13.48 10.50
N ILE A 30 6.08 13.25 10.23
CA ILE A 30 7.17 14.13 10.70
C ILE A 30 7.00 15.54 10.12
N ASP A 31 6.77 15.66 8.82
CA ASP A 31 6.62 16.94 8.13
C ASP A 31 5.38 17.71 8.64
N LEU A 32 4.26 17.03 8.91
CA LEU A 32 3.09 17.63 9.56
C LEU A 32 3.44 18.23 10.93
N LEU A 33 4.09 17.44 11.79
CA LEU A 33 4.47 17.89 13.11
C LEU A 33 5.44 19.08 13.05
N GLN A 34 6.43 19.04 12.16
CA GLN A 34 7.38 20.14 11.96
C GLN A 34 6.68 21.42 11.51
N LYS A 35 5.69 21.34 10.61
CA LYS A 35 4.89 22.48 10.16
C LYS A 35 4.17 23.18 11.32
N HIS A 36 3.76 22.41 12.32
CA HIS A 36 3.14 22.93 13.56
C HIS A 36 4.14 23.22 14.68
N THR A 37 5.45 23.25 14.38
CA THR A 37 6.53 23.44 15.37
C THR A 37 6.54 22.39 16.50
N LEU A 38 6.01 21.21 16.22
CA LEU A 38 5.99 20.06 17.11
C LEU A 38 7.14 19.10 16.79
N HIS A 39 7.60 18.37 17.81
CA HIS A 39 8.74 17.47 17.65
C HIS A 39 8.32 16.01 17.76
N ALA A 40 8.70 15.20 16.77
CA ALA A 40 8.48 13.76 16.76
C ALA A 40 9.52 12.95 17.59
N SER A 41 10.43 13.62 18.33
CA SER A 41 11.61 12.99 18.94
C SER A 41 11.29 11.82 19.89
N ASN A 42 10.09 11.78 20.46
CA ASN A 42 9.63 10.73 21.38
C ASN A 42 8.46 9.92 20.80
N LEU A 43 8.13 10.12 19.52
CA LEU A 43 7.01 9.46 18.88
C LEU A 43 7.46 8.15 18.27
N ASN A 44 6.83 7.06 18.65
CA ASN A 44 7.05 5.78 18.00
C ASN A 44 6.25 5.74 16.69
N LEU A 45 6.86 6.12 15.57
CA LEU A 45 6.22 6.18 14.27
C LEU A 45 5.67 4.82 13.83
N ARG A 46 6.29 3.71 14.25
CA ARG A 46 5.83 2.36 13.90
C ARG A 46 4.39 2.05 14.37
N GLN A 47 3.86 2.81 15.33
CA GLN A 47 2.45 2.64 15.75
C GLN A 47 1.45 3.04 14.66
N PHE A 48 1.88 3.78 13.65
CA PHE A 48 1.07 4.23 12.52
C PHE A 48 1.11 3.29 11.33
N HIS A 49 2.09 2.38 11.29
CA HIS A 49 2.27 1.45 10.18
C HIS A 49 1.06 0.52 10.03
N GLY A 50 0.60 0.33 8.78
CA GLY A 50 -0.57 -0.48 8.48
C GLY A 50 -1.90 0.12 8.93
N THR A 51 -1.95 1.38 9.40
CA THR A 51 -3.17 2.06 9.82
C THR A 51 -3.64 3.07 8.76
N ASN A 52 -4.94 3.41 8.79
CA ASN A 52 -5.49 4.42 7.91
C ASN A 52 -5.29 5.84 8.46
N TRP A 53 -5.41 6.86 7.59
CA TRP A 53 -5.19 8.26 7.95
C TRP A 53 -6.10 8.76 9.09
N ARG A 54 -7.35 8.27 9.17
CA ARG A 54 -8.26 8.61 10.27
C ARG A 54 -7.70 8.15 11.62
N SER A 55 -7.23 6.91 11.69
CA SER A 55 -6.63 6.37 12.92
C SER A 55 -5.35 7.12 13.30
N ILE A 56 -4.53 7.49 12.33
CA ILE A 56 -3.32 8.31 12.55
C ILE A 56 -3.71 9.69 13.07
N ALA A 57 -4.64 10.38 12.42
CA ALA A 57 -5.07 11.72 12.80
C ALA A 57 -5.67 11.76 14.22
N VAL A 58 -6.52 10.78 14.58
CA VAL A 58 -7.07 10.66 15.93
C VAL A 58 -5.96 10.48 16.97
N GLN A 59 -4.98 9.61 16.70
CA GLN A 59 -3.86 9.41 17.62
C GLN A 59 -3.00 10.66 17.75
N LEU A 60 -2.71 11.35 16.64
CA LEU A 60 -1.96 12.61 16.65
C LEU A 60 -2.68 13.72 17.41
N SER A 61 -3.99 13.88 17.22
CA SER A 61 -4.79 14.89 17.96
C SER A 61 -4.80 14.62 19.46
N ASN A 62 -4.81 13.35 19.90
CA ASN A 62 -4.71 12.98 21.29
C ASN A 62 -3.33 13.29 21.90
N LEU A 63 -2.26 13.10 21.11
CA LEU A 63 -0.88 13.33 21.54
C LEU A 63 -0.50 14.83 21.48
N PHE A 64 -1.07 15.55 20.53
CA PHE A 64 -0.77 16.94 20.21
C PHE A 64 -2.06 17.76 20.08
N PRO A 65 -2.66 18.20 21.19
CA PRO A 65 -3.94 18.96 21.18
C PRO A 65 -3.88 20.31 20.44
N SER A 66 -2.68 20.76 20.06
CA SER A 66 -2.47 21.98 19.27
C SER A 66 -2.54 21.76 17.75
N LEU A 67 -2.69 20.51 17.30
CA LEU A 67 -2.96 20.24 15.91
C LEU A 67 -4.38 20.69 15.50
N ASP A 68 -4.58 20.86 14.21
CA ASP A 68 -5.88 21.11 13.63
C ASP A 68 -6.88 19.99 14.00
N ASP A 69 -8.15 20.21 13.70
CA ASP A 69 -9.15 19.15 13.89
C ASP A 69 -8.83 17.89 13.10
N VAL A 70 -9.44 16.77 13.49
CA VAL A 70 -9.15 15.44 12.92
C VAL A 70 -9.36 15.41 11.41
N GLU A 71 -10.43 16.02 10.89
CA GLU A 71 -10.74 15.97 9.44
C GLU A 71 -9.69 16.77 8.64
N CYS A 72 -9.34 17.97 9.10
CA CYS A 72 -8.28 18.78 8.49
C CYS A 72 -6.92 18.05 8.51
N THR A 73 -6.64 17.36 9.62
CA THR A 73 -5.42 16.53 9.74
C THR A 73 -5.41 15.36 8.74
N ILE A 74 -6.55 14.67 8.54
CA ILE A 74 -6.69 13.61 7.54
C ILE A 74 -6.40 14.14 6.13
N ASP A 75 -7.04 15.25 5.77
CA ASP A 75 -6.87 15.88 4.45
C ASP A 75 -5.41 16.28 4.21
N THR A 76 -4.78 16.88 5.21
CA THR A 76 -3.37 17.28 5.12
C THR A 76 -2.43 16.09 4.95
N LEU A 77 -2.61 15.02 5.73
CA LEU A 77 -1.79 13.80 5.64
C LEU A 77 -1.97 13.12 4.29
N SER A 78 -3.21 12.93 3.83
CA SER A 78 -3.50 12.22 2.58
C SER A 78 -3.01 13.00 1.37
N MET A 79 -3.18 14.33 1.35
CA MET A 79 -2.71 15.18 0.27
C MET A 79 -1.18 15.18 0.20
N HIS A 80 -0.50 15.36 1.33
CA HIS A 80 0.97 15.36 1.39
C HIS A 80 1.55 14.00 0.98
N PHE A 81 0.93 12.89 1.41
CA PHE A 81 1.33 11.55 0.97
C PHE A 81 1.20 11.38 -0.55
N SER A 82 0.10 11.83 -1.13
CA SER A 82 -0.12 11.78 -2.58
C SER A 82 0.94 12.60 -3.34
N GLU A 83 1.24 13.81 -2.85
CA GLU A 83 2.31 14.65 -3.42
C GLU A 83 3.69 13.98 -3.34
N LEU A 84 4.02 13.39 -2.19
CA LEU A 84 5.28 12.66 -2.05
C LEU A 84 5.36 11.47 -3.01
N CYS A 85 4.31 10.68 -3.13
CA CYS A 85 4.28 9.55 -4.05
C CYS A 85 4.47 9.95 -5.52
N GLN A 86 4.01 11.14 -5.91
CA GLN A 86 4.20 11.66 -7.28
C GLN A 86 5.65 12.06 -7.57
N HIS A 87 6.37 12.56 -6.56
CA HIS A 87 7.72 13.12 -6.73
C HIS A 87 8.84 12.21 -6.21
N THR A 88 8.53 11.32 -5.28
CA THR A 88 9.49 10.43 -4.65
C THR A 88 8.89 9.02 -4.62
N PRO A 89 9.30 8.14 -5.55
CA PRO A 89 8.84 6.76 -5.51
C PRO A 89 9.15 6.12 -4.16
N ALA A 90 8.18 5.39 -3.61
CA ALA A 90 8.45 4.59 -2.41
C ALA A 90 9.59 3.60 -2.68
N PRO A 91 10.55 3.45 -1.77
CA PRO A 91 11.63 2.50 -1.95
C PRO A 91 11.10 1.08 -2.18
N LEU A 92 11.73 0.34 -3.07
CA LEU A 92 11.43 -1.09 -3.23
C LEU A 92 11.88 -1.85 -1.98
N ILE A 93 11.05 -2.76 -1.51
CA ILE A 93 11.49 -3.72 -0.49
C ILE A 93 12.55 -4.63 -1.11
N PRO A 94 13.70 -4.83 -0.46
CA PRO A 94 14.79 -5.64 -1.02
C PRO A 94 14.31 -7.04 -1.45
N GLY A 95 14.55 -7.39 -2.71
CA GLY A 95 14.14 -8.66 -3.30
C GLY A 95 12.69 -8.71 -3.82
N SER A 96 11.88 -7.68 -3.61
CA SER A 96 10.48 -7.66 -4.04
C SER A 96 10.34 -7.70 -5.56
N ARG A 97 11.15 -6.92 -6.28
CA ARG A 97 11.18 -6.88 -7.73
C ARG A 97 11.56 -8.24 -8.33
N GLU A 98 12.62 -8.85 -7.82
CA GLU A 98 13.09 -10.15 -8.24
C GLU A 98 12.05 -11.25 -7.96
N ALA A 99 11.38 -11.20 -6.81
CA ALA A 99 10.31 -12.12 -6.46
C ALA A 99 9.11 -12.00 -7.42
N PHE A 100 8.73 -10.77 -7.77
CA PHE A 100 7.65 -10.50 -8.73
C PHE A 100 8.01 -11.06 -10.13
N PHE A 101 9.20 -10.76 -10.63
CA PHE A 101 9.67 -11.30 -11.92
C PHE A 101 9.76 -12.82 -11.92
N SER A 102 10.28 -13.41 -10.86
CA SER A 102 10.34 -14.86 -10.72
C SER A 102 8.96 -15.50 -10.76
N ALA A 103 7.99 -14.89 -10.07
CA ALA A 103 6.60 -15.37 -10.09
C ALA A 103 5.98 -15.24 -11.49
N SER A 104 6.14 -14.08 -12.14
CA SER A 104 5.55 -13.80 -13.45
C SER A 104 6.12 -14.69 -14.59
N SER A 105 7.32 -15.21 -14.41
CA SER A 105 7.92 -16.16 -15.35
C SER A 105 7.23 -17.53 -15.35
N HIS A 106 6.44 -17.85 -14.32
CA HIS A 106 5.82 -19.15 -14.15
C HIS A 106 4.29 -19.08 -14.01
N PHE A 107 3.76 -17.94 -13.57
CA PHE A 107 2.34 -17.76 -13.25
C PHE A 107 1.82 -16.41 -13.74
N PRO A 108 0.56 -16.29 -14.14
CA PRO A 108 -0.12 -15.00 -14.16
C PRO A 108 0.04 -14.31 -12.79
N THR A 109 0.55 -13.08 -12.80
CA THR A 109 0.89 -12.35 -11.58
C THR A 109 0.16 -11.01 -11.59
N ALA A 110 -0.49 -10.67 -10.48
CA ALA A 110 -1.25 -9.43 -10.35
C ALA A 110 -0.96 -8.75 -9.01
N ILE A 111 -1.25 -7.44 -8.95
CA ILE A 111 -1.20 -6.65 -7.71
C ILE A 111 -2.62 -6.47 -7.19
N VAL A 112 -2.80 -6.63 -5.87
CA VAL A 112 -4.07 -6.41 -5.17
C VAL A 112 -3.79 -5.51 -3.96
N THR A 113 -4.18 -4.24 -4.04
CA THR A 113 -3.82 -3.24 -3.03
C THR A 113 -5.01 -2.39 -2.59
N SER A 114 -4.89 -1.73 -1.44
CA SER A 114 -5.79 -0.68 -0.99
C SER A 114 -5.35 0.72 -1.45
N SER A 115 -4.24 0.83 -2.17
CA SER A 115 -3.77 2.06 -2.78
C SER A 115 -4.54 2.38 -4.06
N ASN A 116 -4.52 3.64 -4.49
CA ASN A 116 -5.16 4.11 -5.70
C ASN A 116 -4.43 3.61 -6.96
N ALA A 117 -5.13 3.58 -8.09
CA ALA A 117 -4.60 3.12 -9.38
C ALA A 117 -3.31 3.87 -9.77
N ASP A 118 -3.28 5.20 -9.60
CA ASP A 118 -2.12 6.03 -9.93
C ASP A 118 -0.84 5.59 -9.20
N VAL A 119 -0.96 5.20 -7.93
CA VAL A 119 0.17 4.68 -7.12
C VAL A 119 0.68 3.38 -7.71
N VAL A 120 -0.21 2.46 -8.10
CA VAL A 120 0.16 1.18 -8.72
C VAL A 120 0.85 1.40 -10.06
N GLU A 121 0.29 2.26 -10.91
CA GLU A 121 0.87 2.57 -12.21
C GLU A 121 2.25 3.22 -12.09
N HIS A 122 2.40 4.15 -11.13
CA HIS A 122 3.69 4.76 -10.85
C HIS A 122 4.72 3.73 -10.40
N PHE A 123 4.33 2.84 -9.48
CA PHE A 123 5.17 1.73 -9.03
C PHE A 123 5.58 0.82 -10.19
N LEU A 124 4.64 0.37 -11.01
CA LEU A 124 4.93 -0.55 -12.13
C LEU A 124 5.95 0.06 -13.10
N ARG A 125 5.80 1.34 -13.44
CA ARG A 125 6.76 2.06 -14.29
C ARG A 125 8.13 2.17 -13.63
N HIS A 126 8.16 2.59 -12.35
CA HIS A 126 9.42 2.78 -11.63
C HIS A 126 10.20 1.48 -11.42
N ALA A 127 9.48 0.39 -11.13
CA ALA A 127 10.06 -0.94 -10.94
C ALA A 127 10.32 -1.69 -12.25
N GLU A 128 9.91 -1.14 -13.41
CA GLU A 128 9.96 -1.77 -14.73
C GLU A 128 9.21 -3.12 -14.75
N LEU A 129 8.04 -3.17 -14.10
CA LEU A 129 7.23 -4.40 -13.95
C LEU A 129 5.95 -4.39 -14.81
N GLU A 130 5.74 -3.39 -15.65
CA GLU A 130 4.53 -3.23 -16.47
C GLU A 130 4.25 -4.48 -17.32
N SER A 131 5.27 -5.03 -17.96
CA SER A 131 5.13 -6.24 -18.79
C SER A 131 4.99 -7.54 -18.01
N ALA A 132 5.38 -7.54 -16.72
CA ALA A 132 5.33 -8.70 -15.84
C ALA A 132 4.00 -8.76 -15.06
N CYS A 133 3.30 -7.64 -14.92
CA CYS A 133 2.02 -7.53 -14.21
C CYS A 133 0.86 -7.78 -15.20
N SER A 134 0.08 -8.84 -14.99
CA SER A 134 -1.05 -9.16 -15.85
C SER A 134 -2.18 -8.13 -15.72
N PHE A 135 -2.44 -7.66 -14.52
CA PHE A 135 -3.37 -6.59 -14.15
C PHE A 135 -3.18 -6.21 -12.69
N PHE A 136 -3.89 -5.18 -12.24
CA PHE A 136 -3.98 -4.87 -10.81
C PHE A 136 -5.44 -4.62 -10.38
N ILE A 137 -5.68 -4.75 -9.09
CA ILE A 137 -6.89 -4.36 -8.36
C ILE A 137 -6.48 -3.29 -7.36
N SER A 138 -7.00 -2.09 -7.53
CA SER A 138 -6.79 -0.92 -6.67
C SER A 138 -8.04 -0.64 -5.81
N SER A 139 -7.95 0.35 -4.93
CA SER A 139 -9.07 0.75 -4.05
C SER A 139 -10.35 1.11 -4.81
N GLU A 140 -10.26 1.58 -6.03
CA GLU A 140 -11.40 1.97 -6.87
C GLU A 140 -12.19 0.78 -7.45
N ASN A 141 -11.65 -0.43 -7.38
CA ASN A 141 -12.24 -1.61 -7.99
C ASN A 141 -13.19 -2.38 -7.06
N TYR A 142 -13.21 -2.07 -5.76
CA TYR A 142 -14.02 -2.78 -4.77
C TYR A 142 -14.49 -1.82 -3.67
N THR A 143 -15.53 -2.22 -2.93
CA THR A 143 -16.16 -1.38 -1.90
C THR A 143 -15.73 -1.72 -0.48
N GLU A 144 -15.45 -2.99 -0.20
CA GLU A 144 -15.13 -3.50 1.13
C GLU A 144 -13.63 -3.68 1.28
N SER A 145 -13.01 -2.81 2.08
CA SER A 145 -11.56 -2.78 2.30
C SER A 145 -11.04 -4.04 2.99
N LYS A 146 -9.76 -4.35 2.78
CA LYS A 146 -9.05 -5.37 3.55
C LYS A 146 -9.24 -5.14 5.06
N PRO A 147 -9.47 -6.17 5.86
CA PRO A 147 -9.26 -7.62 5.60
C PRO A 147 -10.42 -8.34 4.91
N HIS A 148 -11.46 -7.65 4.41
CA HIS A 148 -12.52 -8.31 3.65
C HIS A 148 -11.93 -8.93 2.36
N PRO A 149 -12.33 -10.17 1.98
CA PRO A 149 -11.70 -10.89 0.88
C PRO A 149 -12.11 -10.43 -0.52
N SER A 150 -13.00 -9.45 -0.66
CA SER A 150 -13.62 -9.01 -1.93
C SER A 150 -12.60 -8.71 -3.03
N CYS A 151 -11.52 -7.98 -2.72
CA CYS A 151 -10.49 -7.64 -3.68
C CYS A 151 -9.73 -8.87 -4.22
N TYR A 152 -9.45 -9.86 -3.37
CA TYR A 152 -8.82 -11.11 -3.79
C TYR A 152 -9.77 -12.03 -4.55
N GLN A 153 -11.05 -12.03 -4.20
CA GLN A 153 -12.09 -12.74 -4.94
C GLN A 153 -12.23 -12.18 -6.35
N LEU A 154 -12.28 -10.85 -6.47
CA LEU A 154 -12.33 -10.16 -7.75
C LEU A 154 -11.08 -10.47 -8.62
N ALA A 155 -9.89 -10.52 -8.01
CA ALA A 155 -8.68 -10.89 -8.73
C ALA A 155 -8.71 -12.35 -9.24
N ALA A 156 -9.17 -13.28 -8.41
CA ALA A 156 -9.35 -14.68 -8.78
C ALA A 156 -10.38 -14.85 -9.91
N GLU A 157 -11.49 -14.11 -9.84
CA GLU A 157 -12.53 -14.07 -10.88
C GLU A 157 -11.99 -13.57 -12.22
N ARG A 158 -11.21 -12.47 -12.23
CA ARG A 158 -10.54 -11.98 -13.45
C ARG A 158 -9.60 -13.00 -14.08
N LEU A 159 -9.00 -13.86 -13.27
CA LEU A 159 -8.13 -14.95 -13.71
C LEU A 159 -8.90 -16.20 -14.14
N ASN A 160 -10.22 -16.25 -13.94
CA ASN A 160 -11.04 -17.45 -14.08
C ASN A 160 -10.48 -18.64 -13.27
N LEU A 161 -10.03 -18.36 -12.02
CA LEU A 161 -9.46 -19.34 -11.11
C LEU A 161 -10.25 -19.37 -9.78
N PRO A 162 -10.40 -20.55 -9.16
CA PRO A 162 -10.83 -20.60 -7.77
C PRO A 162 -9.83 -19.86 -6.88
N PRO A 163 -10.28 -19.10 -5.84
CA PRO A 163 -9.37 -18.41 -4.91
C PRO A 163 -8.33 -19.34 -4.26
N ALA A 164 -8.66 -20.61 -4.08
CA ALA A 164 -7.75 -21.62 -3.51
C ALA A 164 -6.54 -21.95 -4.44
N GLN A 165 -6.56 -21.54 -5.70
CA GLN A 165 -5.47 -21.69 -6.67
C GLN A 165 -4.64 -20.40 -6.82
N CYS A 166 -4.99 -19.33 -6.12
CA CYS A 166 -4.21 -18.09 -6.03
C CYS A 166 -3.40 -18.09 -4.73
N LEU A 167 -2.14 -17.65 -4.83
CA LEU A 167 -1.24 -17.44 -3.71
C LEU A 167 -1.14 -15.96 -3.43
#